data_eb9b711fe753e5ea811c3c0253ade8db
#
_entry.id   eb9b711fe753e5ea811c3c0253ade8db
#
_cell.length_a   1.000
_cell.length_b   1.000
_cell.length_c   1.000
_cell.angle_alpha   90.00
_cell.angle_beta   90.00
_cell.angle_gamma   90.00
#
_symmetry.space_group_name_H-M   'P 1'
#
loop_
_entity.id
_entity.type
_entity.pdbx_description
1 polymer ?
#
loop_
_entity_poly.entity_id
_entity_poly.type
_entity_poly.pdbx_seq_one_letter_code
_entity_poly.pdbx_strand_id
1 'polypeptide(L)'
;MASETVSGSTSHRSSVSDSEIAHFSALAKDWWNPRGPMAPLHAMNPLRTDWVASRTTSLRPSEGKSLSLLDIGCGAGLASEAFAKLGFETLGLDASPDGIEAARAHQATYPLPPSAAPLTYRNGSAEDLVEEGAEFDVVSALEVIEHVNDPQDFLHMLATLTRPGGMVAVSTMSRTPRSFAMAKLGAEYLLRMLPVGTHDWKKFIKPEELAAMARNAGLRMTDIAGMSYLPPRWRTTRDTGVNYIAMFTKG
;
A
#
# COMPACT_ATOMS: atom_id res chain seq x y z
N MET A 1 -15.73 31.22 41.68
CA MET A 1 -15.27 29.86 41.44
C MET A 1 -15.46 29.60 39.97
N ALA A 2 -14.39 29.73 39.19
CA ALA A 2 -14.41 29.48 37.75
C ALA A 2 -13.99 28.02 37.51
N SER A 3 -14.84 27.27 36.85
CA SER A 3 -14.61 25.88 36.45
C SER A 3 -13.77 25.88 35.17
N GLU A 4 -12.50 25.48 35.26
CA GLU A 4 -11.66 25.21 34.10
C GLU A 4 -12.08 23.87 33.49
N THR A 5 -12.68 23.94 32.34
CA THR A 5 -12.87 22.76 31.45
C THR A 5 -11.53 22.43 30.79
N VAL A 6 -10.88 21.39 31.28
CA VAL A 6 -9.72 20.78 30.60
C VAL A 6 -10.23 20.07 29.34
N SER A 7 -10.04 20.70 28.20
CA SER A 7 -10.18 20.09 26.89
C SER A 7 -9.02 19.09 26.70
N GLY A 8 -9.29 17.80 26.94
CA GLY A 8 -8.36 16.72 26.61
C GLY A 8 -8.29 16.54 25.10
N SER A 9 -7.28 17.14 24.47
CA SER A 9 -6.88 16.81 23.11
C SER A 9 -6.36 15.37 23.13
N THR A 10 -7.16 14.41 22.67
CA THR A 10 -6.69 13.08 22.27
C THR A 10 -5.82 13.28 21.03
N SER A 11 -4.50 13.31 21.22
CA SER A 11 -3.57 13.21 20.09
C SER A 11 -3.77 11.82 19.47
N HIS A 12 -4.51 11.73 18.36
CA HIS A 12 -4.51 10.55 17.52
C HIS A 12 -3.05 10.28 17.10
N ARG A 13 -2.51 9.17 17.56
CA ARG A 13 -1.20 8.72 17.10
C ARG A 13 -1.39 8.26 15.65
N SER A 14 -0.80 9.00 14.70
CA SER A 14 -0.75 8.60 13.30
C SER A 14 -0.18 7.18 13.18
N SER A 15 -0.77 6.35 12.32
CA SER A 15 -0.28 5.01 12.00
C SER A 15 1.12 5.02 11.39
N VAL A 16 1.55 6.15 10.82
CA VAL A 16 2.86 6.33 10.18
C VAL A 16 3.73 7.28 11.01
N SER A 17 5.03 6.99 11.14
CA SER A 17 5.97 7.85 11.86
C SER A 17 6.46 9.01 10.98
N ASP A 18 6.76 10.16 11.60
CA ASP A 18 7.31 11.33 10.91
C ASP A 18 8.63 11.02 10.18
N SER A 19 9.44 10.11 10.72
CA SER A 19 10.69 9.68 10.09
C SER A 19 10.47 8.90 8.79
N GLU A 20 9.43 8.06 8.73
CA GLU A 20 9.06 7.36 7.50
C GLU A 20 8.52 8.35 6.45
N ILE A 21 7.67 9.30 6.86
CA ILE A 21 7.17 10.35 5.97
C ILE A 21 8.32 11.15 5.38
N ALA A 22 9.28 11.59 6.20
CA ALA A 22 10.43 12.35 5.75
C ALA A 22 11.33 11.54 4.79
N HIS A 23 11.47 10.22 5.04
CA HIS A 23 12.23 9.32 4.19
C HIS A 23 11.61 9.21 2.78
N PHE A 24 10.30 8.95 2.69
CA PHE A 24 9.61 8.84 1.40
C PHE A 24 9.49 10.18 0.67
N SER A 25 9.33 11.30 1.40
CA SER A 25 9.37 12.65 0.84
C SER A 25 10.68 12.93 0.11
N ALA A 26 11.81 12.50 0.65
CA ALA A 26 13.11 12.68 0.02
C ALA A 26 13.24 11.93 -1.33
N LEU A 27 12.47 10.86 -1.54
CA LEU A 27 12.48 10.05 -2.76
C LEU A 27 11.48 10.55 -3.83
N ALA A 28 10.59 11.46 -3.49
CA ALA A 28 9.48 11.90 -4.35
C ALA A 28 9.94 12.41 -5.72
N LYS A 29 11.06 13.13 -5.78
CA LYS A 29 11.59 13.72 -7.03
C LYS A 29 12.01 12.68 -8.07
N ASP A 30 12.51 11.52 -7.63
CA ASP A 30 13.02 10.47 -8.49
C ASP A 30 12.06 9.29 -8.63
N TRP A 31 10.86 9.40 -8.06
CA TRP A 31 9.89 8.31 -7.97
C TRP A 31 9.52 7.71 -9.34
N TRP A 32 9.31 8.58 -10.32
CA TRP A 32 8.92 8.17 -11.68
C TRP A 32 10.09 7.81 -12.59
N ASN A 33 11.33 7.86 -12.09
CA ASN A 33 12.49 7.40 -12.85
C ASN A 33 12.60 5.86 -12.78
N PRO A 34 12.32 5.11 -13.88
CA PRO A 34 12.35 3.65 -13.86
C PRO A 34 13.75 3.06 -13.72
N ARG A 35 14.79 3.90 -13.75
CA ARG A 35 16.20 3.53 -13.48
C ARG A 35 16.72 4.15 -12.18
N GLY A 36 15.86 4.81 -11.44
CA GLY A 36 16.15 5.45 -10.16
C GLY A 36 15.98 4.50 -8.96
N PRO A 37 15.94 5.06 -7.75
CA PRO A 37 15.76 4.30 -6.52
C PRO A 37 14.50 3.41 -6.50
N MET A 38 13.43 3.84 -7.20
CA MET A 38 12.16 3.12 -7.28
C MET A 38 12.10 2.08 -8.41
N ALA A 39 13.22 1.81 -9.11
CA ALA A 39 13.26 0.82 -10.21
C ALA A 39 12.68 -0.57 -9.83
N PRO A 40 12.92 -1.12 -8.62
CA PRO A 40 12.30 -2.38 -8.23
C PRO A 40 10.78 -2.31 -8.15
N LEU A 41 10.22 -1.18 -7.63
CA LEU A 41 8.77 -0.98 -7.58
C LEU A 41 8.17 -0.87 -8.98
N HIS A 42 8.81 -0.12 -9.90
CA HIS A 42 8.40 -0.06 -11.30
C HIS A 42 8.34 -1.44 -11.96
N ALA A 43 9.38 -2.25 -11.75
CA ALA A 43 9.46 -3.59 -12.34
C ALA A 43 8.41 -4.55 -11.76
N MET A 44 8.04 -4.41 -10.48
CA MET A 44 7.10 -5.28 -9.79
C MET A 44 5.64 -4.82 -9.94
N ASN A 45 5.41 -3.52 -10.19
CA ASN A 45 4.09 -2.92 -10.17
C ASN A 45 3.05 -3.62 -11.08
N PRO A 46 3.35 -3.94 -12.36
CA PRO A 46 2.38 -4.64 -13.21
C PRO A 46 1.93 -5.98 -12.60
N LEU A 47 2.87 -6.75 -12.03
CA LEU A 47 2.54 -8.02 -11.39
C LEU A 47 1.55 -7.84 -10.24
N ARG A 48 1.77 -6.84 -9.37
CA ARG A 48 0.92 -6.59 -8.18
C ARG A 48 -0.48 -6.15 -8.59
N THR A 49 -0.55 -5.16 -9.47
CA THR A 49 -1.84 -4.57 -9.88
C THR A 49 -2.68 -5.55 -10.69
N ASP A 50 -2.09 -6.30 -11.63
CA ASP A 50 -2.78 -7.37 -12.38
C ASP A 50 -3.23 -8.49 -11.44
N TRP A 51 -2.41 -8.84 -10.43
CA TRP A 51 -2.76 -9.87 -9.45
C TRP A 51 -3.99 -9.46 -8.63
N VAL A 52 -4.06 -8.22 -8.18
CA VAL A 52 -5.23 -7.66 -7.48
C VAL A 52 -6.45 -7.65 -8.40
N ALA A 53 -6.33 -7.06 -9.59
CA ALA A 53 -7.44 -6.95 -10.54
C ALA A 53 -8.04 -8.32 -10.90
N SER A 54 -7.20 -9.34 -11.11
CA SER A 54 -7.67 -10.69 -11.45
C SER A 54 -8.49 -11.36 -10.34
N ARG A 55 -8.36 -10.91 -9.08
CA ARG A 55 -9.06 -11.48 -7.91
C ARG A 55 -10.32 -10.73 -7.53
N THR A 56 -10.49 -9.54 -8.07
CA THR A 56 -11.67 -8.70 -7.80
C THR A 56 -12.79 -8.87 -8.84
N THR A 57 -12.62 -9.76 -9.82
CA THR A 57 -13.57 -9.98 -10.93
C THR A 57 -14.96 -10.44 -10.49
N SER A 58 -15.08 -11.04 -9.30
CA SER A 58 -16.37 -11.47 -8.72
C SER A 58 -17.11 -10.34 -8.02
N LEU A 59 -16.43 -9.24 -7.70
CA LEU A 59 -17.07 -8.08 -7.06
C LEU A 59 -18.03 -7.39 -8.03
N ARG A 60 -19.04 -6.75 -7.46
CA ARG A 60 -19.92 -5.83 -8.17
C ARG A 60 -19.74 -4.46 -7.54
N PRO A 61 -19.67 -3.39 -8.34
CA PRO A 61 -19.59 -2.04 -7.81
C PRO A 61 -20.73 -1.76 -6.84
N SER A 62 -20.44 -1.09 -5.73
CA SER A 62 -21.45 -0.60 -4.79
C SER A 62 -22.28 0.51 -5.43
N GLU A 63 -21.61 1.40 -6.19
CA GLU A 63 -22.21 2.47 -6.96
C GLU A 63 -21.45 2.64 -8.29
N GLY A 64 -22.13 3.19 -9.29
CA GLY A 64 -21.51 3.49 -10.58
C GLY A 64 -21.20 2.28 -11.47
N LYS A 65 -20.24 2.47 -12.39
CA LYS A 65 -19.85 1.45 -13.39
C LYS A 65 -18.53 0.76 -13.05
N SER A 66 -17.72 1.35 -12.21
CA SER A 66 -16.38 0.89 -11.82
C SER A 66 -16.36 0.52 -10.35
N LEU A 67 -15.51 -0.44 -9.97
CA LEU A 67 -15.22 -0.70 -8.57
C LEU A 67 -14.40 0.48 -8.00
N SER A 68 -14.79 0.96 -6.81
CA SER A 68 -14.02 1.95 -6.08
C SER A 68 -12.80 1.28 -5.42
N LEU A 69 -11.61 1.90 -5.56
CA LEU A 69 -10.37 1.40 -4.99
C LEU A 69 -9.65 2.50 -4.22
N LEU A 70 -9.31 2.21 -2.96
CA LEU A 70 -8.42 3.02 -2.15
C LEU A 70 -7.02 2.41 -2.18
N ASP A 71 -6.02 3.19 -2.61
CA ASP A 71 -4.60 2.81 -2.59
C ASP A 71 -3.90 3.59 -1.47
N ILE A 72 -3.73 2.93 -0.30
CA ILE A 72 -3.12 3.53 0.90
C ILE A 72 -1.61 3.41 0.82
N GLY A 73 -0.90 4.51 1.13
CA GLY A 73 0.55 4.60 0.97
C GLY A 73 0.93 4.61 -0.50
N CYS A 74 0.17 5.36 -1.31
CA CYS A 74 0.34 5.37 -2.76
C CYS A 74 1.67 6.01 -3.23
N GLY A 75 2.39 6.72 -2.35
CA GLY A 75 3.58 7.50 -2.69
C GLY A 75 3.28 8.49 -3.82
N ALA A 76 4.09 8.44 -4.87
CA ALA A 76 3.84 9.26 -6.07
C ALA A 76 2.90 8.60 -7.10
N GLY A 77 2.05 7.63 -6.69
CA GLY A 77 0.91 7.18 -7.48
C GLY A 77 1.17 6.06 -8.48
N LEU A 78 2.30 5.35 -8.39
CA LEU A 78 2.68 4.32 -9.36
C LEU A 78 1.65 3.17 -9.47
N ALA A 79 1.13 2.68 -8.34
CA ALA A 79 0.10 1.64 -8.32
C ALA A 79 -1.29 2.24 -8.62
N SER A 80 -1.58 3.42 -8.09
CA SER A 80 -2.85 4.11 -8.30
C SER A 80 -3.14 4.36 -9.78
N GLU A 81 -2.16 4.84 -10.57
CA GLU A 81 -2.32 5.00 -12.01
C GLU A 81 -2.56 3.67 -12.74
N ALA A 82 -1.87 2.61 -12.31
CA ALA A 82 -2.08 1.29 -12.89
C ALA A 82 -3.48 0.76 -12.60
N PHE A 83 -4.00 0.92 -11.37
CA PHE A 83 -5.36 0.55 -11.02
C PHE A 83 -6.42 1.34 -11.81
N ALA A 84 -6.22 2.66 -11.98
CA ALA A 84 -7.11 3.46 -12.82
C ALA A 84 -7.13 2.98 -14.29
N LYS A 85 -5.96 2.61 -14.84
CA LYS A 85 -5.84 2.02 -16.18
C LYS A 85 -6.52 0.64 -16.29
N LEU A 86 -6.60 -0.10 -15.19
CA LEU A 86 -7.32 -1.38 -15.07
C LEU A 86 -8.83 -1.22 -14.85
N GLY A 87 -9.34 0.02 -14.75
CA GLY A 87 -10.76 0.33 -14.66
C GLY A 87 -11.30 0.54 -13.25
N PHE A 88 -10.44 0.66 -12.24
CA PHE A 88 -10.86 1.02 -10.88
C PHE A 88 -10.97 2.54 -10.73
N GLU A 89 -12.08 3.03 -10.20
CA GLU A 89 -12.18 4.40 -9.71
C GLU A 89 -11.31 4.53 -8.46
N THR A 90 -10.15 5.19 -8.61
CA THR A 90 -9.06 5.08 -7.65
C THR A 90 -8.86 6.37 -6.86
N LEU A 91 -8.78 6.24 -5.54
CA LEU A 91 -8.24 7.25 -4.63
C LEU A 91 -6.85 6.81 -4.16
N GLY A 92 -5.80 7.55 -4.53
CA GLY A 92 -4.47 7.41 -3.95
C GLY A 92 -4.36 8.26 -2.69
N LEU A 93 -4.05 7.64 -1.55
CA LEU A 93 -3.87 8.29 -0.26
C LEU A 93 -2.43 8.11 0.22
N ASP A 94 -1.78 9.19 0.62
CA ASP A 94 -0.45 9.13 1.22
C ASP A 94 -0.26 10.23 2.27
N ALA A 95 0.47 9.90 3.34
CA ALA A 95 0.80 10.85 4.40
C ALA A 95 1.88 11.86 3.98
N SER A 96 2.68 11.55 2.94
CA SER A 96 3.70 12.45 2.39
C SER A 96 3.09 13.48 1.44
N PRO A 97 3.11 14.78 1.78
CA PRO A 97 2.64 15.82 0.88
C PRO A 97 3.48 15.89 -0.41
N ASP A 98 4.80 15.66 -0.31
CA ASP A 98 5.71 15.67 -1.47
C ASP A 98 5.43 14.50 -2.42
N GLY A 99 5.06 13.32 -1.88
CA GLY A 99 4.61 12.17 -2.66
C GLY A 99 3.36 12.50 -3.47
N ILE A 100 2.36 13.08 -2.83
CA ILE A 100 1.10 13.49 -3.48
C ILE A 100 1.32 14.61 -4.51
N GLU A 101 2.20 15.57 -4.23
CA GLU A 101 2.55 16.61 -5.20
C GLU A 101 3.21 15.99 -6.43
N ALA A 102 4.15 15.06 -6.26
CA ALA A 102 4.80 14.34 -7.35
C ALA A 102 3.79 13.50 -8.16
N ALA A 103 2.82 12.84 -7.50
CA ALA A 103 1.76 12.08 -8.17
C ALA A 103 0.89 12.99 -9.05
N ARG A 104 0.44 14.12 -8.52
CA ARG A 104 -0.36 15.10 -9.26
C ARG A 104 0.42 15.73 -10.43
N ALA A 105 1.69 16.07 -10.21
CA ALA A 105 2.57 16.61 -11.25
C ALA A 105 2.79 15.60 -12.40
N HIS A 106 2.98 14.32 -12.06
CA HIS A 106 3.09 13.26 -13.06
C HIS A 106 1.79 13.11 -13.86
N GLN A 107 0.64 13.02 -13.19
CA GLN A 107 -0.67 12.91 -13.84
C GLN A 107 -0.98 14.10 -14.75
N ALA A 108 -0.58 15.31 -14.36
CA ALA A 108 -0.75 16.51 -15.20
C ALA A 108 0.16 16.49 -16.45
N THR A 109 1.38 15.96 -16.31
CA THR A 109 2.36 15.88 -17.41
C THR A 109 2.07 14.72 -18.35
N TYR A 110 1.59 13.60 -17.81
CA TYR A 110 1.28 12.35 -18.51
C TYR A 110 -0.16 11.91 -18.22
N PRO A 111 -1.16 12.57 -18.81
CA PRO A 111 -2.57 12.26 -18.58
C PRO A 111 -2.89 10.79 -18.88
N LEU A 112 -3.76 10.21 -18.06
CA LEU A 112 -4.25 8.87 -18.29
C LEU A 112 -5.05 8.78 -19.61
N PRO A 113 -5.07 7.61 -20.27
CA PRO A 113 -5.85 7.44 -21.48
C PRO A 113 -7.35 7.62 -21.17
N PRO A 114 -8.16 8.07 -22.15
CA PRO A 114 -9.60 8.29 -21.96
C PRO A 114 -10.38 7.04 -21.52
N SER A 115 -9.81 5.85 -21.70
CA SER A 115 -10.39 4.57 -21.27
C SER A 115 -10.13 4.26 -19.79
N ALA A 116 -9.23 4.99 -19.12
CA ALA A 116 -8.98 4.81 -17.70
C ALA A 116 -10.16 5.31 -16.86
N ALA A 117 -10.39 4.67 -15.72
CA ALA A 117 -11.33 5.16 -14.74
C ALA A 117 -10.78 6.41 -14.01
N PRO A 118 -11.65 7.17 -13.29
CA PRO A 118 -11.21 8.33 -12.53
C PRO A 118 -10.10 8.01 -11.54
N LEU A 119 -9.14 8.93 -11.41
CA LEU A 119 -8.06 8.87 -10.43
C LEU A 119 -7.94 10.22 -9.73
N THR A 120 -7.97 10.17 -8.40
CA THR A 120 -7.73 11.33 -7.54
C THR A 120 -6.65 11.02 -6.52
N TYR A 121 -5.98 12.06 -6.03
CA TYR A 121 -4.95 11.95 -5.00
C TYR A 121 -5.28 12.82 -3.80
N ARG A 122 -5.09 12.27 -2.60
CA ARG A 122 -5.30 12.98 -1.33
C ARG A 122 -4.07 12.83 -0.44
N ASN A 123 -3.58 13.95 0.10
CA ASN A 123 -2.66 13.92 1.22
C ASN A 123 -3.48 13.79 2.51
N GLY A 124 -3.15 12.81 3.34
CA GLY A 124 -3.85 12.49 4.58
C GLY A 124 -3.50 11.12 5.10
N SER A 125 -4.20 10.70 6.13
CA SER A 125 -4.02 9.42 6.80
C SER A 125 -5.22 8.49 6.61
N ALA A 126 -5.04 7.19 6.90
CA ALA A 126 -6.15 6.23 6.90
C ALA A 126 -7.16 6.57 7.99
N GLU A 127 -6.69 7.11 9.12
CA GLU A 127 -7.51 7.58 10.23
C GLU A 127 -8.52 8.65 9.79
N ASP A 128 -8.08 9.61 8.95
CA ASP A 128 -8.97 10.67 8.45
C ASP A 128 -10.15 10.08 7.66
N LEU A 129 -9.89 9.08 6.81
CA LEU A 129 -10.94 8.41 6.03
C LEU A 129 -11.86 7.56 6.91
N VAL A 130 -11.34 6.95 7.97
CA VAL A 130 -12.14 6.20 8.95
C VAL A 130 -13.08 7.15 9.69
N GLU A 131 -12.59 8.32 10.12
CA GLU A 131 -13.42 9.35 10.80
C GLU A 131 -14.51 9.91 9.86
N GLU A 132 -14.24 10.00 8.57
CA GLU A 132 -15.20 10.41 7.54
C GLU A 132 -16.23 9.31 7.22
N GLY A 133 -16.03 8.07 7.70
CA GLY A 133 -16.89 6.93 7.39
C GLY A 133 -16.80 6.48 5.92
N ALA A 134 -15.65 6.69 5.29
CA ALA A 134 -15.44 6.28 3.90
C ALA A 134 -15.38 4.75 3.76
N GLU A 135 -15.97 4.21 2.68
CA GLU A 135 -15.91 2.80 2.34
C GLU A 135 -15.61 2.59 0.85
N PHE A 136 -14.84 1.53 0.55
CA PHE A 136 -14.41 1.19 -0.80
C PHE A 136 -14.69 -0.28 -1.11
N ASP A 137 -14.88 -0.60 -2.41
CA ASP A 137 -15.01 -1.98 -2.88
C ASP A 137 -13.71 -2.77 -2.69
N VAL A 138 -12.57 -2.09 -2.90
CA VAL A 138 -11.22 -2.65 -2.78
C VAL A 138 -10.33 -1.66 -2.03
N VAL A 139 -9.55 -2.16 -1.07
CA VAL A 139 -8.50 -1.39 -0.39
C VAL A 139 -7.16 -2.07 -0.64
N SER A 140 -6.17 -1.34 -1.15
CA SER A 140 -4.79 -1.82 -1.33
C SER A 140 -3.82 -1.10 -0.40
N ALA A 141 -2.87 -1.87 0.15
CA ALA A 141 -1.73 -1.39 0.92
C ALA A 141 -0.48 -2.20 0.50
N LEU A 142 0.24 -1.67 -0.50
CA LEU A 142 1.33 -2.39 -1.17
C LEU A 142 2.68 -1.89 -0.68
N GLU A 143 3.41 -2.72 0.08
CA GLU A 143 4.68 -2.39 0.76
C GLU A 143 4.50 -1.24 1.78
N VAL A 144 3.44 -1.30 2.59
CA VAL A 144 3.09 -0.27 3.58
C VAL A 144 3.11 -0.81 5.00
N ILE A 145 2.57 -2.01 5.21
CA ILE A 145 2.31 -2.54 6.56
C ILE A 145 3.57 -2.70 7.43
N GLU A 146 4.75 -2.88 6.83
CA GLU A 146 6.03 -2.91 7.53
C GLU A 146 6.53 -1.55 8.00
N HIS A 147 5.91 -0.46 7.52
CA HIS A 147 6.27 0.92 7.86
C HIS A 147 5.34 1.55 8.90
N VAL A 148 4.23 0.89 9.23
CA VAL A 148 3.30 1.41 10.25
C VAL A 148 3.76 1.11 11.67
N ASN A 149 3.27 1.91 12.63
CA ASN A 149 3.60 1.76 14.04
C ASN A 149 2.95 0.52 14.67
N ASP A 150 1.71 0.22 14.30
CA ASP A 150 0.95 -0.94 14.75
C ASP A 150 0.26 -1.63 13.56
N PRO A 151 0.80 -2.78 13.07
CA PRO A 151 0.21 -3.54 11.98
C PRO A 151 -1.20 -4.09 12.28
N GLN A 152 -1.50 -4.40 13.56
CA GLN A 152 -2.82 -4.90 13.95
C GLN A 152 -3.88 -3.80 13.81
N ASP A 153 -3.61 -2.61 14.35
CA ASP A 153 -4.52 -1.46 14.25
C ASP A 153 -4.66 -1.00 12.79
N PHE A 154 -3.57 -1.04 12.02
CA PHE A 154 -3.63 -0.73 10.59
C PHE A 154 -4.56 -1.68 9.83
N LEU A 155 -4.52 -2.99 10.10
CA LEU A 155 -5.45 -3.95 9.49
C LEU A 155 -6.91 -3.72 9.91
N HIS A 156 -7.16 -3.26 11.14
CA HIS A 156 -8.51 -2.83 11.55
C HIS A 156 -8.98 -1.62 10.74
N MET A 157 -8.11 -0.64 10.48
CA MET A 157 -8.46 0.51 9.62
C MET A 157 -8.73 0.06 8.17
N LEU A 158 -7.89 -0.82 7.59
CA LEU A 158 -8.16 -1.37 6.24
C LEU A 158 -9.52 -2.08 6.19
N ALA A 159 -9.84 -2.87 7.23
CA ALA A 159 -11.13 -3.54 7.33
C ALA A 159 -12.29 -2.53 7.43
N THR A 160 -12.13 -1.46 8.23
CA THR A 160 -13.14 -0.41 8.38
C THR A 160 -13.41 0.30 7.06
N LEU A 161 -12.35 0.64 6.32
CA LEU A 161 -12.42 1.32 5.02
C LEU A 161 -12.90 0.40 3.86
N THR A 162 -13.07 -0.89 4.12
CA THR A 162 -13.57 -1.84 3.13
C THR A 162 -15.06 -2.10 3.42
N ARG A 163 -15.93 -1.99 2.42
CA ARG A 163 -17.34 -2.35 2.60
C ARG A 163 -17.54 -3.84 2.90
N PRO A 164 -18.68 -4.24 3.48
CA PRO A 164 -19.02 -5.67 3.62
C PRO A 164 -18.96 -6.39 2.26
N GLY A 165 -18.33 -7.56 2.23
CA GLY A 165 -18.07 -8.32 1.00
C GLY A 165 -17.00 -7.74 0.07
N GLY A 166 -16.40 -6.60 0.41
CA GLY A 166 -15.26 -6.01 -0.30
C GLY A 166 -13.95 -6.76 -0.02
N MET A 167 -12.88 -6.31 -0.66
CA MET A 167 -11.58 -6.99 -0.63
C MET A 167 -10.45 -6.06 -0.19
N VAL A 168 -9.48 -6.63 0.53
CA VAL A 168 -8.24 -5.96 0.94
C VAL A 168 -7.05 -6.70 0.34
N ALA A 169 -6.15 -5.97 -0.33
CA ALA A 169 -4.88 -6.47 -0.85
C ALA A 169 -3.72 -5.89 -0.05
N VAL A 170 -2.85 -6.75 0.47
CA VAL A 170 -1.64 -6.34 1.20
C VAL A 170 -0.43 -7.02 0.60
N SER A 171 0.63 -6.28 0.30
CA SER A 171 1.94 -6.87 0.00
C SER A 171 2.99 -6.40 0.99
N THR A 172 3.95 -7.26 1.29
CA THR A 172 5.06 -6.97 2.20
C THR A 172 6.16 -8.04 2.10
N MET A 173 7.27 -7.80 2.79
CA MET A 173 8.36 -8.75 2.91
C MET A 173 8.14 -9.74 4.06
N SER A 174 8.49 -11.00 3.85
CA SER A 174 8.38 -12.07 4.86
C SER A 174 9.61 -12.07 5.79
N ARG A 175 9.41 -12.17 7.11
CA ARG A 175 10.49 -12.25 8.11
C ARG A 175 11.14 -13.63 8.12
N THR A 176 12.06 -13.87 7.21
CA THR A 176 12.81 -15.13 7.07
C THR A 176 14.32 -14.86 7.01
N PRO A 177 15.18 -15.85 7.32
CA PRO A 177 16.63 -15.72 7.11
C PRO A 177 17.00 -15.39 5.66
N ARG A 178 16.21 -15.90 4.70
CA ARG A 178 16.42 -15.66 3.28
C ARG A 178 16.12 -14.22 2.89
N SER A 179 15.01 -13.64 3.36
CA SER A 179 14.71 -12.22 3.12
C SER A 179 15.72 -11.30 3.80
N PHE A 180 16.20 -11.68 5.00
CA PHE A 180 17.28 -10.97 5.67
C PHE A 180 18.56 -10.95 4.83
N ALA A 181 18.99 -12.11 4.32
CA ALA A 181 20.16 -12.21 3.45
C ALA A 181 19.98 -11.39 2.17
N MET A 182 18.80 -11.43 1.55
CA MET A 182 18.50 -10.65 0.34
C MET A 182 18.42 -9.15 0.62
N ALA A 183 17.82 -8.73 1.73
CA ALA A 183 17.78 -7.33 2.13
C ALA A 183 19.19 -6.80 2.40
N LYS A 184 20.05 -7.61 3.05
CA LYS A 184 21.46 -7.27 3.34
C LYS A 184 22.30 -7.22 2.06
N LEU A 185 22.18 -8.23 1.18
CA LEU A 185 22.86 -8.25 -0.13
C LEU A 185 22.31 -7.16 -1.05
N GLY A 186 20.98 -6.94 -1.03
CA GLY A 186 20.33 -5.84 -1.73
C GLY A 186 20.80 -4.47 -1.22
N ALA A 187 20.97 -4.30 0.10
CA ALA A 187 21.54 -3.10 0.68
C ALA A 187 22.99 -2.90 0.23
N GLU A 188 23.82 -3.92 0.17
CA GLU A 188 25.21 -3.82 -0.31
C GLU A 188 25.29 -3.55 -1.83
N TYR A 189 24.39 -4.10 -2.63
CA TYR A 189 24.29 -3.85 -4.07
C TYR A 189 23.47 -2.60 -4.40
N LEU A 190 22.45 -2.29 -3.57
CA LEU A 190 21.58 -1.11 -3.63
C LEU A 190 22.11 0.07 -2.78
N LEU A 191 23.12 -0.11 -1.95
CA LEU A 191 23.76 0.95 -1.13
C LEU A 191 24.26 2.14 -1.95
N ARG A 192 24.25 2.00 -3.28
CA ARG A 192 24.42 3.13 -4.20
C ARG A 192 23.12 3.82 -4.59
N MET A 193 21.94 3.26 -4.22
CA MET A 193 20.63 3.73 -4.70
C MET A 193 19.60 4.02 -3.59
N LEU A 194 19.70 3.40 -2.40
CA LEU A 194 18.80 3.65 -1.27
C LEU A 194 19.60 4.00 -0.01
N PRO A 195 19.14 4.95 0.82
CA PRO A 195 19.76 5.26 2.12
C PRO A 195 19.78 4.02 3.04
N VAL A 196 20.86 3.89 3.81
CA VAL A 196 21.03 2.82 4.80
C VAL A 196 19.92 2.93 5.85
N GLY A 197 19.19 1.84 6.11
CA GLY A 197 18.15 1.78 7.13
C GLY A 197 16.70 1.71 6.61
N THR A 198 16.49 1.63 5.30
CA THR A 198 15.16 1.59 4.69
C THR A 198 14.33 0.37 5.09
N HIS A 199 14.94 -0.73 5.52
CA HIS A 199 14.24 -1.95 5.92
C HIS A 199 14.76 -2.50 7.24
N ASP A 200 14.03 -2.27 8.34
CA ASP A 200 14.22 -3.03 9.57
C ASP A 200 13.59 -4.42 9.40
N TRP A 201 14.43 -5.45 9.24
CA TRP A 201 13.99 -6.84 9.10
C TRP A 201 13.03 -7.29 10.24
N LYS A 202 13.12 -6.69 11.42
CA LYS A 202 12.23 -6.99 12.54
C LYS A 202 10.77 -6.58 12.27
N LYS A 203 10.57 -5.62 11.38
CA LYS A 203 9.25 -5.14 10.96
C LYS A 203 8.64 -5.99 9.84
N PHE A 204 9.40 -6.91 9.23
CA PHE A 204 8.86 -7.83 8.22
C PHE A 204 7.87 -8.80 8.86
N ILE A 205 6.83 -9.16 8.14
CA ILE A 205 5.69 -9.91 8.66
C ILE A 205 5.60 -11.24 7.93
N LYS A 206 5.52 -12.35 8.68
CA LYS A 206 5.31 -13.66 8.08
C LYS A 206 3.85 -13.82 7.61
N PRO A 207 3.59 -14.63 6.56
CA PRO A 207 2.23 -14.87 6.08
C PRO A 207 1.25 -15.34 7.14
N GLU A 208 1.68 -16.23 8.04
CA GLU A 208 0.85 -16.74 9.13
C GLU A 208 0.54 -15.68 10.19
N GLU A 209 1.47 -14.75 10.45
CA GLU A 209 1.27 -13.61 11.35
C GLU A 209 0.27 -12.62 10.75
N LEU A 210 0.45 -12.28 9.45
CA LEU A 210 -0.48 -11.42 8.72
C LEU A 210 -1.89 -12.01 8.71
N ALA A 211 -2.02 -13.32 8.43
CA ALA A 211 -3.31 -14.01 8.44
C ALA A 211 -3.98 -14.01 9.81
N ALA A 212 -3.20 -14.14 10.91
CA ALA A 212 -3.73 -14.08 12.26
C ALA A 212 -4.23 -12.67 12.61
N MET A 213 -3.43 -11.64 12.34
CA MET A 213 -3.81 -10.24 12.55
C MET A 213 -5.03 -9.84 11.71
N ALA A 214 -5.08 -10.26 10.45
CA ALA A 214 -6.21 -10.00 9.57
C ALA A 214 -7.51 -10.63 10.10
N ARG A 215 -7.47 -11.87 10.62
CA ARG A 215 -8.65 -12.49 11.27
C ARG A 215 -9.15 -11.69 12.46
N ASN A 216 -8.24 -11.17 13.29
CA ASN A 216 -8.61 -10.33 14.43
C ASN A 216 -9.29 -9.02 13.96
N ALA A 217 -8.95 -8.54 12.75
CA ALA A 217 -9.58 -7.38 12.13
C ALA A 217 -10.87 -7.71 11.34
N GLY A 218 -11.37 -8.96 11.40
CA GLY A 218 -12.57 -9.38 10.67
C GLY A 218 -12.33 -9.66 9.17
N LEU A 219 -11.08 -9.82 8.76
CA LEU A 219 -10.67 -10.11 7.39
C LEU A 219 -10.31 -11.60 7.26
N ARG A 220 -10.82 -12.25 6.23
CA ARG A 220 -10.51 -13.64 5.90
C ARG A 220 -9.60 -13.71 4.69
N MET A 221 -8.42 -14.28 4.83
CA MET A 221 -7.51 -14.50 3.70
C MET A 221 -8.15 -15.45 2.68
N THR A 222 -8.17 -15.03 1.42
CA THR A 222 -8.75 -15.79 0.30
C THR A 222 -7.70 -16.28 -0.69
N ASP A 223 -6.60 -15.58 -0.82
CA ASP A 223 -5.48 -16.00 -1.66
C ASP A 223 -4.16 -15.39 -1.18
N ILE A 224 -3.04 -16.04 -1.53
CA ILE A 224 -1.69 -15.55 -1.26
C ILE A 224 -0.74 -16.05 -2.35
N ALA A 225 0.19 -15.20 -2.76
CA ALA A 225 1.24 -15.55 -3.71
C ALA A 225 2.57 -14.92 -3.31
N GLY A 226 3.65 -15.67 -3.42
CA GLY A 226 5.00 -15.11 -3.38
C GLY A 226 5.28 -14.31 -4.65
N MET A 227 6.14 -13.31 -4.56
CA MET A 227 6.62 -12.53 -5.68
C MET A 227 8.13 -12.68 -5.82
N SER A 228 8.60 -13.13 -6.96
CA SER A 228 10.02 -13.39 -7.20
C SER A 228 10.44 -12.85 -8.57
N TYR A 229 11.64 -12.25 -8.59
CA TYR A 229 12.25 -11.85 -9.85
C TYR A 229 12.93 -13.07 -10.49
N LEU A 230 12.37 -13.51 -11.61
CA LEU A 230 12.94 -14.52 -12.49
C LEU A 230 13.27 -13.83 -13.82
N PRO A 231 14.53 -13.49 -14.08
CA PRO A 231 14.90 -12.72 -15.26
C PRO A 231 14.22 -13.22 -16.53
N PRO A 232 13.67 -12.33 -17.36
CA PRO A 232 13.69 -10.86 -17.25
C PRO A 232 12.48 -10.24 -16.53
N ARG A 233 11.64 -11.00 -15.81
CA ARG A 233 10.36 -10.52 -15.28
C ARG A 233 10.11 -10.97 -13.84
N TRP A 234 9.30 -10.18 -13.13
CA TRP A 234 8.65 -10.61 -11.90
C TRP A 234 7.54 -11.62 -12.19
N ARG A 235 7.41 -12.60 -11.31
CA ARG A 235 6.37 -13.65 -11.40
C ARG A 235 5.82 -13.99 -10.03
N THR A 236 4.56 -14.41 -10.00
CA THR A 236 3.97 -15.04 -8.82
C THR A 236 4.50 -16.46 -8.66
N THR A 237 4.71 -16.86 -7.41
CA THR A 237 5.19 -18.20 -7.04
C THR A 237 4.42 -18.71 -5.83
N ARG A 238 4.58 -19.99 -5.48
CA ARG A 238 4.07 -20.54 -4.21
C ARG A 238 4.99 -20.22 -3.02
N ASP A 239 6.21 -19.79 -3.29
CA ASP A 239 7.22 -19.46 -2.26
C ASP A 239 7.01 -18.03 -1.76
N THR A 240 6.49 -17.90 -0.56
CA THR A 240 6.26 -16.62 0.14
C THR A 240 7.42 -16.22 1.06
N GLY A 241 8.57 -16.86 0.91
CA GLY A 241 9.69 -16.72 1.84
C GLY A 241 10.49 -15.41 1.74
N VAL A 242 10.25 -14.56 0.73
CA VAL A 242 10.94 -13.27 0.58
C VAL A 242 9.94 -12.13 0.52
N ASN A 243 9.16 -12.05 -0.54
CA ASN A 243 8.13 -11.05 -0.74
C ASN A 243 6.83 -11.74 -1.15
N TYR A 244 5.70 -11.24 -0.71
CA TYR A 244 4.41 -11.84 -1.00
C TYR A 244 3.29 -10.79 -1.07
N ILE A 245 2.22 -11.17 -1.74
CA ILE A 245 0.96 -10.42 -1.79
C ILE A 245 -0.18 -11.34 -1.33
N ALA A 246 -1.07 -10.81 -0.51
CA ALA A 246 -2.20 -11.54 0.04
C ALA A 246 -3.51 -10.79 -0.23
N MET A 247 -4.58 -11.54 -0.47
CA MET A 247 -5.94 -11.03 -0.64
C MET A 247 -6.81 -11.50 0.51
N PHE A 248 -7.62 -10.58 1.01
CA PHE A 248 -8.59 -10.82 2.08
C PHE A 248 -9.98 -10.37 1.64
N THR A 249 -11.01 -10.96 2.24
CA THR A 249 -12.40 -10.52 2.08
C THR A 249 -12.94 -10.11 3.45
N LYS A 250 -13.62 -8.96 3.51
CA LYS A 250 -14.40 -8.56 4.68
C LYS A 250 -15.72 -9.33 4.69
N GLY A 251 -16.04 -9.94 5.84
CA GLY A 251 -17.31 -10.64 6.07
C GLY A 251 -18.50 -9.70 6.10
#